data_f6519422220813b8888f4b36c5e90cc1
#
_entry.id   f6519422220813b8888f4b36c5e90cc1
#
_cell.length_a   1.000
_cell.length_b   1.000
_cell.length_c   1.000
_cell.angle_alpha   90.00
_cell.angle_beta   90.00
_cell.angle_gamma   90.00
#
_symmetry.space_group_name_H-M   'P 1'
#
loop_
_entity.id
_entity.type
_entity.pdbx_description
1 polymer ?
#
loop_
_entity_poly.entity_id
_entity_poly.type
_entity_poly.pdbx_seq_one_letter_code
_entity_poly.pdbx_strand_id
1 'polypeptide(L)'
;AFAVGGYFVVQSLPASITLNGANLEVGGHKTLEDALRASGIKPKPGDFVAVDGSVIEAGKGEPFHATVNGEVATDMDTKLNNGDVVELGDGSAIEEPSETAEESIPYSIEEEGRGPIHVLEGQGADGLKRTKTGSVSGLTTEEVVQEPSNVVRRNVSPQVGEDKVVALTFDDGPWPESTAAVLDVLADQGAKATFFTVGNRIDGEGVDLVKRAAAEGHQICSHSFDHAAGDGQSVNLGYMTPEDQVAEVQKGYEAIEAATGAEASHVFRTPGGNYGEGVMRNVGPLISAEIGWNIDSQDWRKPGAAAIANQVKNAWPGAIVLMHDGGGDRSQTVEALKDAL
;
A
#
# COMPACT_ATOMS: atom_id res chain seq x y z
N ALA A 1 52.85 77.91 -49.03
CA ALA A 1 51.78 76.89 -49.18
C ALA A 1 51.72 76.08 -47.90
N PHE A 2 50.65 76.30 -47.10
CA PHE A 2 50.38 75.49 -45.93
C PHE A 2 49.30 74.44 -46.34
N ALA A 3 49.66 73.15 -46.26
CA ALA A 3 48.71 72.11 -46.42
C ALA A 3 48.03 71.79 -45.07
N VAL A 4 46.78 72.13 -44.95
CA VAL A 4 45.92 71.68 -43.81
C VAL A 4 45.41 70.29 -44.13
N GLY A 5 46.00 69.31 -43.45
CA GLY A 5 45.50 67.95 -43.50
C GLY A 5 44.21 67.79 -42.66
N GLY A 6 43.09 67.75 -43.32
CA GLY A 6 41.83 67.46 -42.67
C GLY A 6 41.77 65.98 -42.33
N TYR A 7 41.74 65.63 -41.03
CA TYR A 7 41.33 64.26 -40.57
C TYR A 7 39.82 64.13 -40.75
N PHE A 8 39.39 63.37 -41.74
CA PHE A 8 38.02 62.90 -41.81
C PHE A 8 37.87 61.71 -40.89
N VAL A 9 37.19 61.93 -39.75
CA VAL A 9 36.72 60.83 -38.94
C VAL A 9 35.53 60.29 -39.66
N VAL A 10 35.67 59.12 -40.34
CA VAL A 10 34.57 58.38 -40.90
C VAL A 10 33.87 57.75 -39.71
N GLN A 11 32.83 58.37 -39.19
CA GLN A 11 31.93 57.69 -38.27
C GLN A 11 31.24 56.52 -39.03
N SER A 12 31.55 55.32 -38.63
CA SER A 12 30.81 54.13 -39.17
C SER A 12 29.31 54.23 -38.80
N LEU A 13 28.41 54.06 -39.78
CA LEU A 13 26.98 54.04 -39.54
C LEU A 13 26.66 52.97 -38.46
N PRO A 14 25.70 53.25 -37.55
CA PRO A 14 25.31 52.30 -36.55
C PRO A 14 24.77 50.97 -37.17
N ALA A 15 24.88 49.88 -36.47
CA ALA A 15 24.21 48.63 -36.86
C ALA A 15 22.78 48.61 -36.31
N SER A 16 21.83 48.35 -37.18
CA SER A 16 20.42 48.13 -36.77
C SER A 16 20.19 46.64 -36.49
N ILE A 17 19.93 46.32 -35.23
CA ILE A 17 19.74 44.95 -34.73
C ILE A 17 18.35 44.80 -34.10
N THR A 18 17.95 43.56 -33.85
CA THR A 18 16.77 43.23 -33.00
C THR A 18 17.28 42.72 -31.66
N LEU A 19 17.04 43.47 -30.57
CA LEU A 19 17.41 43.07 -29.21
C LEU A 19 16.16 42.74 -28.42
N ASN A 20 16.06 41.51 -27.93
CA ASN A 20 14.88 41.02 -27.18
C ASN A 20 13.55 41.37 -27.88
N GLY A 21 13.48 41.23 -29.20
CA GLY A 21 12.34 41.55 -30.03
C GLY A 21 12.12 43.05 -30.35
N ALA A 22 12.96 43.94 -29.87
CA ALA A 22 12.89 45.38 -30.19
C ALA A 22 14.05 45.86 -31.08
N ASN A 23 13.77 46.77 -31.99
CA ASN A 23 14.82 47.36 -32.82
C ASN A 23 15.74 48.24 -31.99
N LEU A 24 17.03 48.10 -32.18
CA LEU A 24 18.08 48.90 -31.52
C LEU A 24 19.18 49.30 -32.50
N GLU A 25 19.55 50.57 -32.46
CA GLU A 25 20.71 51.12 -33.21
C GLU A 25 21.95 51.05 -32.33
N VAL A 26 22.96 50.29 -32.78
CA VAL A 26 24.21 50.08 -32.05
C VAL A 26 25.33 50.83 -32.77
N GLY A 27 25.81 51.90 -32.12
CA GLY A 27 26.95 52.71 -32.59
C GLY A 27 28.30 52.19 -32.08
N GLY A 28 29.31 53.03 -32.14
CA GLY A 28 30.64 52.69 -31.62
C GLY A 28 31.34 51.61 -32.41
N HIS A 29 31.82 50.59 -31.70
CA HIS A 29 32.48 49.44 -32.29
C HIS A 29 31.52 48.37 -32.79
N LYS A 30 30.20 48.56 -32.58
CA LYS A 30 29.12 47.64 -32.94
C LYS A 30 29.34 46.26 -32.31
N THR A 31 29.58 46.26 -31.03
CA THR A 31 29.79 45.03 -30.24
C THR A 31 28.59 44.73 -29.38
N LEU A 32 28.56 43.53 -28.82
CA LEU A 32 27.57 43.12 -27.84
C LEU A 32 27.60 44.03 -26.59
N GLU A 33 28.80 44.51 -26.20
CA GLU A 33 28.94 45.51 -25.13
C GLU A 33 28.28 46.83 -25.50
N ASP A 34 28.46 47.31 -26.75
CA ASP A 34 27.81 48.52 -27.23
C ASP A 34 26.29 48.37 -27.27
N ALA A 35 25.76 47.18 -27.63
CA ALA A 35 24.34 46.89 -27.59
C ALA A 35 23.78 46.89 -26.15
N LEU A 36 24.49 46.29 -25.20
CA LEU A 36 24.16 46.36 -23.77
C LEU A 36 24.07 47.80 -23.29
N ARG A 37 25.06 48.61 -23.63
CA ARG A 37 25.12 50.00 -23.24
C ARG A 37 23.97 50.82 -23.88
N ALA A 38 23.69 50.59 -25.15
CA ALA A 38 22.66 51.30 -25.88
C ALA A 38 21.22 50.92 -25.41
N SER A 39 21.01 49.67 -25.03
CA SER A 39 19.71 49.19 -24.54
C SER A 39 19.37 49.62 -23.12
N GLY A 40 20.39 49.95 -22.31
CA GLY A 40 20.22 50.21 -20.88
C GLY A 40 19.83 48.97 -20.06
N ILE A 41 19.81 47.78 -20.67
CA ILE A 41 19.59 46.50 -19.99
C ILE A 41 20.81 46.22 -19.11
N LYS A 42 20.57 45.76 -17.89
CA LYS A 42 21.60 45.38 -16.92
C LYS A 42 21.37 43.96 -16.47
N PRO A 43 21.70 42.99 -17.31
CA PRO A 43 21.49 41.59 -16.96
C PRO A 43 22.37 41.26 -15.75
N LYS A 44 21.84 40.36 -14.91
CA LYS A 44 22.47 39.94 -13.67
C LYS A 44 22.84 38.46 -13.76
N PRO A 45 23.90 38.03 -13.08
CA PRO A 45 24.08 36.58 -12.85
C PRO A 45 22.92 36.05 -12.02
N GLY A 46 22.63 34.78 -12.17
CA GLY A 46 21.67 34.05 -11.32
C GLY A 46 22.15 33.97 -9.88
N ASP A 47 21.32 33.46 -9.02
CA ASP A 47 21.65 33.30 -7.62
C ASP A 47 22.06 31.84 -7.33
N PHE A 48 22.88 31.65 -6.31
CA PHE A 48 23.11 30.33 -5.71
C PHE A 48 21.98 30.07 -4.70
N VAL A 49 21.20 28.98 -4.89
CA VAL A 49 19.98 28.76 -4.14
C VAL A 49 20.03 27.44 -3.40
N ALA A 50 19.29 27.37 -2.30
CA ALA A 50 19.04 26.17 -1.54
C ALA A 50 18.06 25.23 -2.27
N VAL A 51 17.92 24.00 -1.77
CA VAL A 51 17.01 22.98 -2.31
C VAL A 51 15.53 23.41 -2.31
N ASP A 52 15.15 24.38 -1.48
CA ASP A 52 13.81 24.97 -1.44
C ASP A 52 13.65 26.21 -2.32
N GLY A 53 14.71 26.57 -3.07
CA GLY A 53 14.77 27.76 -3.92
C GLY A 53 15.10 29.05 -3.21
N SER A 54 15.30 29.06 -1.89
CA SER A 54 15.74 30.25 -1.16
C SER A 54 17.18 30.64 -1.52
N VAL A 55 17.45 31.93 -1.58
CA VAL A 55 18.78 32.44 -1.98
C VAL A 55 19.78 32.24 -0.85
N ILE A 56 20.84 31.47 -1.11
CA ILE A 56 21.99 31.32 -0.21
C ILE A 56 22.97 32.47 -0.47
N GLU A 57 23.29 32.71 -1.73
CA GLU A 57 24.22 33.81 -2.12
C GLU A 57 23.77 34.44 -3.44
N ALA A 58 23.46 35.75 -3.37
CA ALA A 58 23.00 36.49 -4.54
C ALA A 58 24.12 36.67 -5.58
N GLY A 59 23.78 36.46 -6.85
CA GLY A 59 24.70 36.66 -7.97
C GLY A 59 25.77 35.58 -8.12
N LYS A 60 25.64 34.44 -7.47
CA LYS A 60 26.56 33.29 -7.54
C LYS A 60 26.03 32.11 -8.34
N GLY A 61 24.96 32.32 -9.08
CA GLY A 61 24.44 31.38 -10.06
C GLY A 61 25.20 31.46 -11.39
N GLU A 62 24.55 31.02 -12.47
CA GLU A 62 25.12 31.13 -13.81
C GLU A 62 25.31 32.60 -14.22
N PRO A 63 26.36 32.91 -15.01
CA PRO A 63 26.51 34.24 -15.62
C PRO A 63 25.26 34.57 -16.43
N PHE A 64 25.01 35.87 -16.62
CA PHE A 64 23.98 36.28 -17.58
C PHE A 64 24.29 35.72 -18.97
N HIS A 65 23.28 35.46 -19.76
CA HIS A 65 23.46 34.90 -21.10
C HIS A 65 23.15 35.92 -22.19
N ALA A 66 23.88 35.79 -23.29
CA ALA A 66 23.63 36.49 -24.51
C ALA A 66 23.66 35.53 -25.69
N THR A 67 22.77 35.71 -26.64
CA THR A 67 22.85 35.00 -27.93
C THR A 67 22.85 36.00 -29.09
N VAL A 68 23.54 35.64 -30.16
CA VAL A 68 23.51 36.38 -31.44
C VAL A 68 23.08 35.42 -32.52
N ASN A 69 21.93 35.68 -33.15
CA ASN A 69 21.30 34.79 -34.12
C ASN A 69 21.07 33.35 -33.62
N GLY A 70 20.76 33.21 -32.30
CA GLY A 70 20.55 31.93 -31.63
C GLY A 70 21.81 31.21 -31.17
N GLU A 71 23.00 31.70 -31.48
CA GLU A 71 24.25 31.14 -30.97
C GLU A 71 24.73 31.88 -29.71
N VAL A 72 25.19 31.11 -28.71
CA VAL A 72 25.67 31.69 -27.43
C VAL A 72 26.87 32.57 -27.65
N ALA A 73 26.79 33.83 -27.22
CA ALA A 73 27.85 34.80 -27.27
C ALA A 73 28.39 35.06 -25.86
N THR A 74 29.60 34.59 -25.58
CA THR A 74 30.28 34.77 -24.30
C THR A 74 31.27 35.94 -24.33
N ASP A 75 31.65 36.39 -25.53
CA ASP A 75 32.59 37.50 -25.73
C ASP A 75 31.82 38.80 -25.99
N MET A 76 32.01 39.79 -25.11
CA MET A 76 31.37 41.08 -25.20
C MET A 76 31.87 41.90 -26.41
N ASP A 77 33.04 41.56 -26.97
CA ASP A 77 33.59 42.16 -28.17
C ASP A 77 33.01 41.55 -29.48
N THR A 78 32.07 40.57 -29.37
CA THR A 78 31.37 39.98 -30.53
C THR A 78 30.79 41.10 -31.39
N LYS A 79 31.18 41.12 -32.69
CA LYS A 79 30.71 42.10 -33.65
C LYS A 79 29.29 41.84 -34.09
N LEU A 80 28.50 42.90 -34.15
CA LEU A 80 27.11 42.88 -34.58
C LEU A 80 26.97 43.53 -35.96
N ASN A 81 26.15 42.94 -36.79
CA ASN A 81 25.84 43.40 -38.15
C ASN A 81 24.37 43.84 -38.23
N ASN A 82 24.04 44.53 -39.30
CA ASN A 82 22.66 44.87 -39.59
C ASN A 82 21.81 43.59 -39.74
N GLY A 83 20.69 43.57 -39.03
CA GLY A 83 19.72 42.47 -39.07
C GLY A 83 20.00 41.34 -38.06
N ASP A 84 21.08 41.42 -37.27
CA ASP A 84 21.35 40.42 -36.21
C ASP A 84 20.25 40.47 -35.14
N VAL A 85 19.88 39.28 -34.67
CA VAL A 85 18.96 39.07 -33.57
C VAL A 85 19.77 38.75 -32.32
N VAL A 86 19.67 39.61 -31.32
CA VAL A 86 20.36 39.47 -30.03
C VAL A 86 19.34 39.22 -28.92
N GLU A 87 19.60 38.20 -28.12
CA GLU A 87 18.83 37.93 -26.90
C GLU A 87 19.77 38.10 -25.71
N LEU A 88 19.32 38.90 -24.73
CA LEU A 88 19.99 39.09 -23.45
C LEU A 88 19.06 38.74 -22.34
N GLY A 89 19.54 37.92 -21.40
CA GLY A 89 18.76 37.53 -20.23
C GLY A 89 19.62 37.38 -18.97
N ASP A 90 18.98 37.41 -17.81
CA ASP A 90 19.67 37.15 -16.54
C ASP A 90 20.16 35.70 -16.52
N GLY A 91 21.16 35.41 -15.72
CA GLY A 91 21.69 34.10 -15.49
C GLY A 91 20.70 33.23 -14.71
N SER A 92 20.77 31.92 -14.92
CA SER A 92 19.96 30.95 -14.18
C SER A 92 20.50 30.74 -12.78
N ALA A 93 19.60 30.41 -11.85
CA ALA A 93 20.03 30.00 -10.52
C ALA A 93 20.79 28.66 -10.58
N ILE A 94 21.80 28.53 -9.72
CA ILE A 94 22.48 27.27 -9.44
C ILE A 94 21.97 26.74 -8.09
N GLU A 95 21.39 25.56 -8.06
CA GLU A 95 21.01 24.93 -6.82
C GLU A 95 22.24 24.29 -6.14
N GLU A 96 22.27 24.34 -4.81
CA GLU A 96 23.31 23.71 -4.01
C GLU A 96 23.42 22.21 -4.23
N PRO A 97 24.56 21.56 -4.00
CA PRO A 97 24.66 20.12 -3.92
C PRO A 97 23.72 19.57 -2.83
N SER A 98 23.10 18.42 -3.07
CA SER A 98 22.13 17.84 -2.15
C SER A 98 22.26 16.33 -2.05
N GLU A 99 21.84 15.79 -0.93
CA GLU A 99 21.64 14.35 -0.72
C GLU A 99 20.16 14.03 -0.78
N THR A 100 19.83 12.86 -1.33
CA THR A 100 18.45 12.39 -1.47
C THR A 100 18.28 11.12 -0.69
N ALA A 101 17.25 11.06 0.16
CA ALA A 101 16.78 9.85 0.85
C ALA A 101 15.36 9.52 0.40
N GLU A 102 15.05 8.23 0.32
CA GLU A 102 13.71 7.75 0.01
C GLU A 102 13.16 6.95 1.19
N GLU A 103 11.89 7.15 1.51
CA GLU A 103 11.19 6.51 2.62
C GLU A 103 9.85 5.99 2.13
N SER A 104 9.50 4.75 2.55
CA SER A 104 8.19 4.18 2.27
C SER A 104 7.10 4.88 3.07
N ILE A 105 5.97 5.17 2.43
CA ILE A 105 4.73 5.61 3.07
C ILE A 105 3.81 4.40 3.14
N PRO A 106 3.58 3.80 4.32
CA PRO A 106 2.71 2.64 4.42
C PRO A 106 1.30 2.96 3.95
N TYR A 107 0.68 2.07 3.16
CA TYR A 107 -0.73 2.20 2.84
C TYR A 107 -1.60 1.99 4.08
N SER A 108 -2.79 2.52 4.13
CA SER A 108 -3.76 2.32 5.20
C SER A 108 -4.80 1.25 4.84
N ILE A 109 -5.39 0.63 5.88
CA ILE A 109 -6.55 -0.24 5.75
C ILE A 109 -7.72 0.47 6.41
N GLU A 110 -8.68 0.92 5.62
CA GLU A 110 -9.88 1.59 6.08
C GLU A 110 -10.98 0.56 6.35
N GLU A 111 -11.72 0.73 7.45
CA GLU A 111 -12.81 -0.19 7.78
C GLU A 111 -14.16 0.39 7.41
N GLU A 112 -14.95 -0.39 6.65
CA GLU A 112 -16.31 -0.04 6.27
C GLU A 112 -17.32 -1.14 6.64
N GLY A 113 -18.52 -0.72 6.95
CA GLY A 113 -19.64 -1.61 7.23
C GLY A 113 -19.58 -2.25 8.62
N ARG A 114 -20.42 -3.25 8.82
CA ARG A 114 -20.53 -4.04 10.08
C ARG A 114 -20.92 -5.47 9.76
N GLY A 115 -20.28 -6.41 10.39
CA GLY A 115 -20.58 -7.82 10.23
C GLY A 115 -19.36 -8.71 10.52
N PRO A 116 -19.58 -10.03 10.62
CA PRO A 116 -18.54 -10.99 10.96
C PRO A 116 -17.77 -11.53 9.75
N ILE A 117 -18.10 -11.10 8.53
CA ILE A 117 -17.38 -11.48 7.32
C ILE A 117 -16.51 -10.28 6.91
N HIS A 118 -15.22 -10.49 6.87
CA HIS A 118 -14.23 -9.45 6.59
C HIS A 118 -13.57 -9.71 5.24
N VAL A 119 -13.82 -8.81 4.28
CA VAL A 119 -13.25 -8.88 2.93
C VAL A 119 -12.33 -7.70 2.71
N LEU A 120 -11.13 -7.93 2.20
CA LEU A 120 -10.24 -6.85 1.77
C LEU A 120 -10.51 -6.54 0.29
N GLU A 121 -10.83 -5.28 0.01
CA GLU A 121 -11.04 -4.76 -1.33
C GLU A 121 -9.88 -3.86 -1.74
N GLY A 122 -9.30 -4.12 -2.92
CA GLY A 122 -8.14 -3.43 -3.44
C GLY A 122 -6.83 -4.18 -3.21
N GLN A 123 -5.78 -3.65 -3.81
CA GLN A 123 -4.41 -4.12 -3.59
C GLN A 123 -3.64 -3.01 -2.90
N GLY A 124 -3.22 -3.26 -1.65
CA GLY A 124 -2.38 -2.33 -0.91
C GLY A 124 -1.00 -2.21 -1.56
N ALA A 125 -0.54 -0.99 -1.71
CA ALA A 125 0.82 -0.71 -2.12
C ALA A 125 1.32 0.51 -1.36
N ASP A 126 2.52 0.40 -0.81
CA ASP A 126 3.15 1.52 -0.15
C ASP A 126 3.47 2.64 -1.14
N GLY A 127 3.33 3.86 -0.69
CA GLY A 127 3.81 5.05 -1.37
C GLY A 127 5.30 5.27 -1.17
N LEU A 128 5.82 6.32 -1.78
CA LEU A 128 7.23 6.71 -1.71
C LEU A 128 7.34 8.21 -1.47
N LYS A 129 8.03 8.59 -0.41
CA LYS A 129 8.42 9.97 -0.10
C LYS A 129 9.91 10.13 -0.37
N ARG A 130 10.27 11.23 -1.02
CA ARG A 130 11.64 11.62 -1.25
C ARG A 130 11.94 12.88 -0.43
N THR A 131 13.00 12.83 0.35
CA THR A 131 13.54 13.97 1.09
C THR A 131 14.87 14.38 0.46
N LYS A 132 15.01 15.64 0.07
CA LYS A 132 16.22 16.23 -0.47
C LYS A 132 16.80 17.20 0.55
N THR A 133 18.06 17.00 0.94
CA THR A 133 18.74 17.82 1.95
C THR A 133 19.91 18.56 1.31
N GLY A 134 19.90 19.88 1.38
CA GLY A 134 20.97 20.73 0.89
C GLY A 134 22.25 20.58 1.71
N SER A 135 23.39 20.43 1.02
CA SER A 135 24.69 20.21 1.68
C SER A 135 25.27 21.48 2.29
N VAL A 136 24.82 22.67 1.84
CA VAL A 136 25.32 23.97 2.30
C VAL A 136 24.34 24.62 3.28
N SER A 137 23.06 24.67 2.92
CA SER A 137 22.03 25.30 3.74
C SER A 137 21.56 24.42 4.90
N GLY A 138 21.64 23.09 4.73
CA GLY A 138 21.02 22.12 5.64
C GLY A 138 19.50 22.10 5.56
N LEU A 139 18.89 22.85 4.63
CA LEU A 139 17.44 22.83 4.42
C LEU A 139 17.00 21.54 3.75
N THR A 140 15.75 21.17 4.00
CA THR A 140 15.15 19.96 3.42
C THR A 140 13.90 20.31 2.64
N THR A 141 13.66 19.57 1.54
CA THR A 141 12.38 19.53 0.85
C THR A 141 11.85 18.10 0.81
N GLU A 142 10.54 17.95 0.92
CA GLU A 142 9.90 16.66 0.82
C GLU A 142 8.95 16.65 -0.38
N GLU A 143 8.95 15.53 -1.10
CA GLU A 143 8.07 15.26 -2.24
C GLU A 143 7.46 13.89 -2.09
N VAL A 144 6.15 13.77 -2.21
CA VAL A 144 5.50 12.47 -2.37
C VAL A 144 5.66 12.06 -3.83
N VAL A 145 6.56 11.11 -4.07
CA VAL A 145 6.86 10.59 -5.42
C VAL A 145 5.76 9.65 -5.89
N GLN A 146 5.20 8.88 -4.94
CA GLN A 146 4.11 7.95 -5.18
C GLN A 146 3.19 7.94 -3.97
N GLU A 147 1.91 8.22 -4.19
CA GLU A 147 0.89 8.06 -3.15
C GLU A 147 0.67 6.58 -2.83
N PRO A 148 0.41 6.23 -1.55
CA PRO A 148 0.07 4.85 -1.20
C PRO A 148 -1.30 4.48 -1.78
N SER A 149 -1.44 3.22 -2.19
CA SER A 149 -2.73 2.64 -2.58
C SER A 149 -3.38 1.99 -1.38
N ASN A 150 -4.39 2.62 -0.80
CA ASN A 150 -5.09 2.13 0.38
C ASN A 150 -6.03 0.95 0.06
N VAL A 151 -6.34 0.17 1.08
CA VAL A 151 -7.22 -1.00 1.03
C VAL A 151 -8.45 -0.72 1.89
N VAL A 152 -9.60 -1.23 1.50
CA VAL A 152 -10.82 -1.20 2.31
C VAL A 152 -11.08 -2.58 2.88
N ARG A 153 -11.17 -2.70 4.21
CA ARG A 153 -11.76 -3.85 4.89
C ARG A 153 -13.27 -3.66 4.96
N ARG A 154 -13.97 -4.40 4.13
CA ARG A 154 -15.44 -4.40 4.16
C ARG A 154 -15.95 -5.46 5.12
N ASN A 155 -16.64 -5.00 6.16
CA ASN A 155 -17.29 -5.86 7.14
C ASN A 155 -18.75 -6.06 6.75
N VAL A 156 -19.15 -7.30 6.45
CA VAL A 156 -20.50 -7.61 5.97
C VAL A 156 -21.16 -8.70 6.80
N SER A 157 -22.49 -8.65 6.86
CA SER A 157 -23.32 -9.72 7.43
C SER A 157 -23.89 -10.58 6.31
N PRO A 158 -24.08 -11.90 6.55
CA PRO A 158 -24.74 -12.75 5.59
C PRO A 158 -26.13 -12.21 5.21
N GLN A 159 -26.44 -12.25 3.91
CA GLN A 159 -27.74 -11.83 3.37
C GLN A 159 -28.53 -13.08 2.99
N VAL A 160 -29.40 -13.53 3.87
CA VAL A 160 -30.17 -14.76 3.71
C VAL A 160 -31.59 -14.55 3.20
N GLY A 161 -32.00 -13.30 2.94
CA GLY A 161 -33.34 -12.97 2.47
C GLY A 161 -34.40 -13.39 3.49
N GLU A 162 -35.41 -14.14 3.03
CA GLU A 162 -36.51 -14.68 3.87
C GLU A 162 -36.17 -16.04 4.48
N ASP A 163 -35.00 -16.62 4.14
CA ASP A 163 -34.59 -17.93 4.64
C ASP A 163 -34.23 -17.87 6.12
N LYS A 164 -34.69 -18.82 6.89
CA LYS A 164 -34.37 -18.94 8.31
C LYS A 164 -33.20 -19.89 8.51
N VAL A 165 -32.03 -19.50 7.97
CA VAL A 165 -30.82 -20.30 8.05
C VAL A 165 -29.77 -19.60 8.91
N VAL A 166 -28.91 -20.39 9.54
CA VAL A 166 -27.73 -19.96 10.30
C VAL A 166 -26.53 -20.74 9.83
N ALA A 167 -25.35 -20.19 10.00
CA ALA A 167 -24.10 -20.88 9.77
C ALA A 167 -23.59 -21.49 11.07
N LEU A 168 -23.59 -22.83 11.13
CA LEU A 168 -22.92 -23.57 12.19
C LEU A 168 -21.45 -23.68 11.84
N THR A 169 -20.56 -23.21 12.69
CA THR A 169 -19.12 -23.24 12.43
C THR A 169 -18.37 -23.88 13.58
N PHE A 170 -17.39 -24.71 13.25
CA PHE A 170 -16.60 -25.47 14.20
C PHE A 170 -15.12 -25.20 13.99
N ASP A 171 -14.41 -24.85 15.07
CA ASP A 171 -13.00 -24.55 15.07
C ASP A 171 -12.19 -25.67 15.74
N ASP A 172 -10.88 -25.68 15.53
CA ASP A 172 -9.87 -26.49 16.17
C ASP A 172 -9.80 -27.95 15.74
N GLY A 173 -10.74 -28.46 14.95
CA GLY A 173 -10.66 -29.81 14.40
C GLY A 173 -9.59 -29.99 13.32
N PRO A 174 -9.41 -31.20 12.79
CA PRO A 174 -10.08 -32.43 13.18
C PRO A 174 -9.57 -32.97 14.52
N TRP A 175 -10.50 -33.53 15.32
CA TRP A 175 -10.21 -34.20 16.58
C TRP A 175 -10.94 -35.54 16.59
N PRO A 176 -10.24 -36.67 16.59
CA PRO A 176 -10.82 -37.97 16.24
C PRO A 176 -12.16 -38.28 16.92
N GLU A 177 -12.25 -38.10 18.22
CA GLU A 177 -13.44 -38.44 18.99
C GLU A 177 -14.58 -37.43 18.79
N SER A 178 -14.30 -36.13 18.86
CA SER A 178 -15.34 -35.11 18.85
C SER A 178 -15.77 -34.71 17.44
N THR A 179 -14.87 -34.62 16.48
CA THR A 179 -15.22 -34.32 15.09
C THR A 179 -16.11 -35.42 14.52
N ALA A 180 -15.78 -36.71 14.76
CA ALA A 180 -16.62 -37.83 14.34
C ALA A 180 -18.03 -37.70 14.91
N ALA A 181 -18.14 -37.42 16.22
CA ALA A 181 -19.45 -37.33 16.88
C ALA A 181 -20.26 -36.09 16.42
N VAL A 182 -19.59 -34.96 16.12
CA VAL A 182 -20.25 -33.79 15.53
C VAL A 182 -20.80 -34.12 14.13
N LEU A 183 -20.01 -34.81 13.29
CA LEU A 183 -20.46 -35.25 11.96
C LEU A 183 -21.65 -36.20 12.04
N ASP A 184 -21.64 -37.12 13.00
CA ASP A 184 -22.79 -38.04 13.22
C ASP A 184 -24.07 -37.26 13.53
N VAL A 185 -24.02 -36.29 14.45
CA VAL A 185 -25.19 -35.46 14.79
C VAL A 185 -25.66 -34.65 13.60
N LEU A 186 -24.75 -34.03 12.86
CA LEU A 186 -25.09 -33.24 11.67
C LEU A 186 -25.77 -34.11 10.59
N ALA A 187 -25.25 -35.32 10.38
CA ALA A 187 -25.83 -36.28 9.44
C ALA A 187 -27.25 -36.71 9.87
N ASP A 188 -27.44 -37.05 11.15
CA ASP A 188 -28.74 -37.45 11.71
C ASP A 188 -29.79 -36.35 11.58
N GLN A 189 -29.40 -35.09 11.68
CA GLN A 189 -30.27 -33.93 11.56
C GLN A 189 -30.36 -33.36 10.12
N GLY A 190 -29.61 -33.92 9.16
CA GLY A 190 -29.56 -33.44 7.79
C GLY A 190 -28.96 -32.01 7.67
N ALA A 191 -28.20 -31.58 8.67
CA ALA A 191 -27.60 -30.25 8.74
C ALA A 191 -26.21 -30.21 8.07
N LYS A 192 -25.81 -29.04 7.60
CA LYS A 192 -24.46 -28.77 7.08
C LYS A 192 -23.79 -27.74 7.93
N ALA A 193 -22.45 -27.76 7.95
CA ALA A 193 -21.63 -26.88 8.74
C ALA A 193 -20.35 -26.46 7.97
N THR A 194 -19.67 -25.49 8.52
CA THR A 194 -18.31 -25.11 8.10
C THR A 194 -17.32 -25.50 9.20
N PHE A 195 -16.25 -26.19 8.83
CA PHE A 195 -15.18 -26.57 9.73
C PHE A 195 -13.94 -25.75 9.41
N PHE A 196 -13.44 -25.00 10.39
CA PHE A 196 -12.17 -24.29 10.33
C PHE A 196 -11.09 -25.18 10.95
N THR A 197 -10.38 -25.90 10.09
CA THR A 197 -9.48 -26.96 10.50
C THR A 197 -8.06 -26.46 10.74
N VAL A 198 -7.41 -27.01 11.76
CA VAL A 198 -5.99 -26.78 12.08
C VAL A 198 -5.14 -27.75 11.25
N GLY A 199 -4.28 -27.21 10.40
CA GLY A 199 -3.56 -27.97 9.36
C GLY A 199 -2.72 -29.13 9.89
N ASN A 200 -1.98 -28.93 11.00
CA ASN A 200 -1.14 -29.98 11.60
C ASN A 200 -1.92 -31.11 12.30
N ARG A 201 -3.24 -30.98 12.42
CA ARG A 201 -4.13 -32.04 12.92
C ARG A 201 -4.74 -32.86 11.79
N ILE A 202 -4.52 -32.46 10.54
CA ILE A 202 -4.95 -33.22 9.35
C ILE A 202 -3.86 -34.29 9.06
N ASP A 203 -3.71 -35.22 9.99
CA ASP A 203 -2.81 -36.38 9.86
C ASP A 203 -3.52 -37.64 10.37
N GLY A 204 -3.03 -38.82 10.01
CA GLY A 204 -3.62 -40.08 10.45
C GLY A 204 -5.15 -40.12 10.31
N GLU A 205 -5.88 -40.32 11.42
CA GLU A 205 -7.35 -40.33 11.45
C GLU A 205 -7.96 -38.97 11.06
N GLY A 206 -7.25 -37.86 11.29
CA GLY A 206 -7.69 -36.52 10.92
C GLY A 206 -7.92 -36.36 9.41
N VAL A 207 -7.11 -37.02 8.59
CA VAL A 207 -7.29 -37.06 7.13
C VAL A 207 -8.62 -37.68 6.76
N ASP A 208 -9.00 -38.81 7.39
CA ASP A 208 -10.25 -39.52 7.09
C ASP A 208 -11.47 -38.68 7.54
N LEU A 209 -11.36 -37.96 8.66
CA LEU A 209 -12.42 -37.08 9.15
C LEU A 209 -12.63 -35.87 8.22
N VAL A 210 -11.58 -35.25 7.72
CA VAL A 210 -11.69 -34.16 6.75
C VAL A 210 -12.28 -34.65 5.43
N LYS A 211 -11.87 -35.83 4.94
CA LYS A 211 -12.47 -36.45 3.76
C LYS A 211 -13.94 -36.72 3.97
N ARG A 212 -14.32 -37.30 5.14
CA ARG A 212 -15.69 -37.54 5.50
C ARG A 212 -16.52 -36.28 5.51
N ALA A 213 -16.05 -35.23 6.21
CA ALA A 213 -16.73 -33.94 6.27
C ALA A 213 -16.96 -33.34 4.87
N ALA A 214 -15.95 -33.37 4.01
CA ALA A 214 -16.08 -32.92 2.63
C ALA A 214 -17.07 -33.76 1.81
N ALA A 215 -17.02 -35.08 1.93
CA ALA A 215 -17.91 -36.00 1.22
C ALA A 215 -19.38 -35.85 1.68
N GLU A 216 -19.61 -35.53 2.95
CA GLU A 216 -20.92 -35.23 3.50
C GLU A 216 -21.45 -33.85 3.13
N GLY A 217 -20.65 -33.03 2.39
CA GLY A 217 -21.03 -31.71 1.88
C GLY A 217 -20.91 -30.59 2.88
N HIS A 218 -20.04 -30.75 3.87
CA HIS A 218 -19.61 -29.65 4.73
C HIS A 218 -18.52 -28.79 4.05
N GLN A 219 -18.44 -27.53 4.41
CA GLN A 219 -17.35 -26.67 3.95
C GLN A 219 -16.13 -26.86 4.86
N ILE A 220 -14.96 -27.03 4.25
CA ILE A 220 -13.69 -27.12 4.97
C ILE A 220 -12.87 -25.86 4.69
N CYS A 221 -12.47 -25.16 5.75
CA CYS A 221 -11.71 -23.92 5.72
C CYS A 221 -10.50 -24.04 6.64
N SER A 222 -9.55 -23.13 6.50
CA SER A 222 -8.33 -23.13 7.31
C SER A 222 -8.50 -22.32 8.60
N HIS A 223 -7.92 -22.84 9.69
CA HIS A 223 -7.72 -22.18 10.98
C HIS A 223 -6.24 -22.12 11.35
N SER A 224 -5.38 -21.74 10.39
CA SER A 224 -3.92 -21.81 10.40
C SER A 224 -3.37 -23.25 10.43
N PHE A 225 -2.04 -23.36 10.36
CA PHE A 225 -1.40 -24.68 10.36
C PHE A 225 -1.26 -25.27 11.76
N ASP A 226 -0.82 -24.46 12.75
CA ASP A 226 -0.54 -24.94 14.12
C ASP A 226 -1.45 -24.34 15.19
N HIS A 227 -2.60 -23.76 14.82
CA HIS A 227 -3.49 -23.00 15.70
C HIS A 227 -2.80 -21.80 16.32
N ALA A 228 -2.35 -20.86 15.49
CA ALA A 228 -1.52 -19.69 15.86
C ALA A 228 -2.26 -18.67 16.75
N ALA A 229 -2.76 -19.10 17.92
CA ALA A 229 -3.51 -18.29 18.88
C ALA A 229 -2.65 -17.70 20.01
N GLY A 230 -1.47 -18.26 20.28
CA GLY A 230 -0.65 -17.89 21.44
C GLY A 230 -1.17 -18.48 22.74
N ASP A 231 -1.78 -19.66 22.68
CA ASP A 231 -2.38 -20.40 23.79
C ASP A 231 -1.39 -21.24 24.61
N GLY A 232 -0.08 -21.09 24.31
CA GLY A 232 1.02 -21.85 24.89
C GLY A 232 1.43 -23.08 24.08
N GLN A 233 0.73 -23.42 23.00
CA GLN A 233 1.08 -24.46 22.03
C GLN A 233 1.73 -23.88 20.77
N SER A 234 1.35 -22.68 20.42
CA SER A 234 1.84 -21.95 19.23
C SER A 234 2.09 -20.48 19.55
N VAL A 235 2.75 -19.77 18.64
CA VAL A 235 2.89 -18.31 18.69
C VAL A 235 1.62 -17.68 18.12
N ASN A 236 1.15 -16.59 18.74
CA ASN A 236 0.02 -15.84 18.18
C ASN A 236 0.39 -15.28 16.80
N LEU A 237 -0.48 -15.45 15.83
CA LEU A 237 -0.28 -15.03 14.45
C LEU A 237 0.16 -13.56 14.34
N GLY A 238 -0.40 -12.68 15.17
CA GLY A 238 -0.06 -11.25 15.19
C GLY A 238 1.38 -10.93 15.68
N TYR A 239 2.07 -11.90 16.28
CA TYR A 239 3.46 -11.74 16.75
C TYR A 239 4.48 -12.49 15.89
N MET A 240 4.03 -13.17 14.84
CA MET A 240 4.90 -13.82 13.86
C MET A 240 5.47 -12.81 12.88
N THR A 241 6.56 -13.19 12.21
CA THR A 241 7.06 -12.42 11.06
C THR A 241 6.04 -12.46 9.91
N PRO A 242 6.07 -11.50 8.97
CA PRO A 242 5.20 -11.55 7.78
C PRO A 242 5.28 -12.87 7.02
N GLU A 243 6.49 -13.41 6.87
CA GLU A 243 6.75 -14.67 6.19
C GLU A 243 6.14 -15.87 6.92
N ASP A 244 6.23 -15.88 8.26
CA ASP A 244 5.63 -16.96 9.06
C ASP A 244 4.11 -16.87 9.06
N GLN A 245 3.51 -15.67 9.10
CA GLN A 245 2.07 -15.47 8.97
C GLN A 245 1.53 -16.04 7.65
N VAL A 246 2.22 -15.75 6.54
CA VAL A 246 1.91 -16.29 5.21
C VAL A 246 2.03 -17.81 5.21
N ALA A 247 3.12 -18.34 5.77
CA ALA A 247 3.37 -19.77 5.82
C ALA A 247 2.31 -20.54 6.63
N GLU A 248 1.83 -19.97 7.73
CA GLU A 248 0.76 -20.56 8.55
C GLU A 248 -0.53 -20.75 7.76
N VAL A 249 -0.91 -19.77 6.97
CA VAL A 249 -2.13 -19.84 6.16
C VAL A 249 -1.94 -20.80 4.98
N GLN A 250 -0.82 -20.71 4.26
CA GLN A 250 -0.54 -21.57 3.10
C GLN A 250 -0.45 -23.05 3.48
N LYS A 251 0.29 -23.38 4.54
CA LYS A 251 0.39 -24.77 5.03
C LYS A 251 -0.96 -25.32 5.49
N GLY A 252 -1.83 -24.47 6.05
CA GLY A 252 -3.20 -24.86 6.39
C GLY A 252 -3.99 -25.27 5.15
N TYR A 253 -3.91 -24.51 4.06
CA TYR A 253 -4.54 -24.86 2.78
C TYR A 253 -3.93 -26.12 2.17
N GLU A 254 -2.62 -26.23 2.12
CA GLU A 254 -1.90 -27.42 1.60
C GLU A 254 -2.33 -28.71 2.32
N ALA A 255 -2.52 -28.65 3.64
CA ALA A 255 -2.99 -29.80 4.41
C ALA A 255 -4.42 -30.21 4.03
N ILE A 256 -5.33 -29.24 3.83
CA ILE A 256 -6.70 -29.49 3.36
C ILE A 256 -6.69 -30.11 1.96
N GLU A 257 -5.92 -29.54 1.04
CA GLU A 257 -5.79 -30.02 -0.34
C GLU A 257 -5.22 -31.44 -0.41
N ALA A 258 -4.18 -31.70 0.38
CA ALA A 258 -3.59 -33.04 0.47
C ALA A 258 -4.59 -34.08 0.98
N ALA A 259 -5.46 -33.70 1.91
CA ALA A 259 -6.48 -34.60 2.44
C ALA A 259 -7.64 -34.78 1.47
N THR A 260 -8.19 -33.73 0.90
CA THR A 260 -9.42 -33.77 0.09
C THR A 260 -9.15 -34.08 -1.38
N GLY A 261 -7.98 -33.80 -1.88
CA GLY A 261 -7.65 -33.88 -3.31
C GLY A 261 -8.31 -32.80 -4.15
N ALA A 262 -8.86 -31.76 -3.52
CA ALA A 262 -9.51 -30.61 -4.15
C ALA A 262 -8.86 -29.32 -3.68
N GLU A 263 -8.97 -28.26 -4.47
CA GLU A 263 -8.50 -26.92 -4.09
C GLU A 263 -9.17 -26.46 -2.80
N ALA A 264 -8.39 -25.93 -1.86
CA ALA A 264 -8.91 -25.43 -0.60
C ALA A 264 -9.75 -24.16 -0.81
N SER A 265 -10.81 -24.03 -0.01
CA SER A 265 -11.50 -22.75 0.10
C SER A 265 -10.57 -21.72 0.72
N HIS A 266 -10.35 -20.59 0.03
CA HIS A 266 -9.54 -19.50 0.56
C HIS A 266 -10.28 -18.65 1.62
N VAL A 267 -11.30 -19.23 2.25
CA VAL A 267 -11.94 -18.69 3.44
C VAL A 267 -11.11 -19.08 4.66
N PHE A 268 -10.90 -18.15 5.54
CA PHE A 268 -10.01 -18.30 6.69
C PHE A 268 -10.69 -17.79 7.97
N ARG A 269 -10.41 -18.41 9.09
CA ARG A 269 -10.70 -17.85 10.42
C ARG A 269 -9.42 -17.76 11.21
N THR A 270 -9.14 -16.57 11.72
CA THR A 270 -7.93 -16.32 12.52
C THR A 270 -8.08 -16.99 13.89
N PRO A 271 -7.13 -17.84 14.34
CA PRO A 271 -7.15 -18.40 15.68
C PRO A 271 -7.28 -17.31 16.75
N GLY A 272 -8.20 -17.53 17.70
CA GLY A 272 -8.51 -16.57 18.76
C GLY A 272 -9.12 -15.25 18.31
N GLY A 273 -9.52 -15.10 17.04
CA GLY A 273 -10.07 -13.86 16.47
C GLY A 273 -9.03 -12.75 16.28
N ASN A 274 -7.74 -13.08 16.18
CA ASN A 274 -6.63 -12.12 16.15
C ASN A 274 -6.36 -11.53 14.76
N TYR A 275 -7.40 -11.05 14.07
CA TYR A 275 -7.30 -10.44 12.73
C TYR A 275 -7.02 -8.93 12.83
N GLY A 276 -5.84 -8.59 13.37
CA GLY A 276 -5.35 -7.21 13.47
C GLY A 276 -4.71 -6.71 12.15
N GLU A 277 -4.42 -5.41 12.07
CA GLU A 277 -3.93 -4.76 10.85
C GLU A 277 -2.67 -5.42 10.26
N GLY A 278 -1.69 -5.79 11.10
CA GLY A 278 -0.48 -6.47 10.64
C GLY A 278 -0.77 -7.82 9.97
N VAL A 279 -1.70 -8.60 10.55
CA VAL A 279 -2.16 -9.88 9.95
C VAL A 279 -2.92 -9.61 8.66
N MET A 280 -3.81 -8.61 8.64
CA MET A 280 -4.55 -8.22 7.43
C MET A 280 -3.64 -7.87 6.26
N ARG A 281 -2.57 -7.13 6.50
CA ARG A 281 -1.60 -6.76 5.46
C ARG A 281 -0.95 -7.97 4.80
N ASN A 282 -0.55 -8.94 5.60
CA ASN A 282 0.26 -10.07 5.13
C ASN A 282 -0.61 -11.25 4.68
N VAL A 283 -1.69 -11.53 5.39
CA VAL A 283 -2.59 -12.66 5.13
C VAL A 283 -3.74 -12.30 4.20
N GLY A 284 -4.22 -11.06 4.26
CA GLY A 284 -5.37 -10.61 3.45
C GLY A 284 -5.28 -10.91 1.96
N PRO A 285 -4.13 -10.73 1.30
CA PRO A 285 -3.97 -11.08 -0.12
C PRO A 285 -4.11 -12.57 -0.45
N LEU A 286 -4.02 -13.46 0.55
CA LEU A 286 -4.09 -14.92 0.38
C LEU A 286 -5.49 -15.47 0.57
N ILE A 287 -6.39 -14.69 1.18
CA ILE A 287 -7.72 -15.14 1.58
C ILE A 287 -8.80 -14.41 0.79
N SER A 288 -9.92 -15.08 0.55
CA SER A 288 -11.11 -14.46 -0.03
C SER A 288 -11.94 -13.73 1.01
N ALA A 289 -11.95 -14.23 2.24
CA ALA A 289 -12.59 -13.61 3.39
C ALA A 289 -12.03 -14.19 4.69
N GLU A 290 -11.97 -13.35 5.72
CA GLU A 290 -11.82 -13.78 7.10
C GLU A 290 -13.19 -13.82 7.77
N ILE A 291 -13.47 -14.90 8.52
CA ILE A 291 -14.80 -15.16 9.09
C ILE A 291 -14.74 -15.09 10.62
N GLY A 292 -15.31 -14.06 11.18
CA GLY A 292 -15.65 -14.00 12.60
C GLY A 292 -16.96 -14.70 12.94
N TRP A 293 -17.63 -14.25 13.99
CA TRP A 293 -18.90 -14.82 14.44
C TRP A 293 -19.84 -13.76 15.03
N ASN A 294 -21.13 -14.08 15.07
CA ASN A 294 -22.14 -13.27 15.74
C ASN A 294 -22.47 -13.81 17.14
N ILE A 295 -22.37 -15.12 17.29
CA ILE A 295 -22.72 -15.82 18.53
C ILE A 295 -21.54 -16.71 18.90
N ASP A 296 -20.96 -16.46 20.07
CA ASP A 296 -20.01 -17.36 20.73
C ASP A 296 -20.82 -18.30 21.65
N SER A 297 -20.84 -19.60 21.34
CA SER A 297 -21.49 -20.60 22.16
C SER A 297 -20.83 -20.78 23.53
N GLN A 298 -19.58 -20.33 23.66
CA GLN A 298 -18.71 -20.49 24.83
C GLN A 298 -18.47 -21.95 25.23
N ASP A 299 -18.62 -22.89 24.30
CA ASP A 299 -18.45 -24.32 24.52
C ASP A 299 -17.04 -24.69 25.01
N TRP A 300 -16.03 -23.88 24.59
CA TRP A 300 -14.67 -24.01 25.05
C TRP A 300 -14.49 -23.81 26.58
N ARG A 301 -15.44 -23.12 27.23
CA ARG A 301 -15.51 -22.97 28.71
C ARG A 301 -16.18 -24.14 29.41
N LYS A 302 -16.80 -25.04 28.66
CA LYS A 302 -17.57 -26.20 29.19
C LYS A 302 -18.65 -25.77 30.21
N PRO A 303 -19.57 -24.85 29.85
CA PRO A 303 -20.59 -24.34 30.76
C PRO A 303 -21.78 -25.30 30.99
N GLY A 304 -21.76 -26.47 30.36
CA GLY A 304 -22.84 -27.44 30.31
C GLY A 304 -23.59 -27.42 28.98
N ALA A 305 -24.00 -28.59 28.49
CA ALA A 305 -24.64 -28.74 27.19
C ALA A 305 -25.89 -27.85 27.01
N ALA A 306 -26.73 -27.73 28.04
CA ALA A 306 -27.93 -26.90 28.00
C ALA A 306 -27.60 -25.40 27.78
N ALA A 307 -26.52 -24.92 28.39
CA ALA A 307 -26.10 -23.52 28.20
C ALA A 307 -25.61 -23.26 26.78
N ILE A 308 -24.83 -24.18 26.22
CA ILE A 308 -24.34 -24.12 24.84
C ILE A 308 -25.57 -24.20 23.88
N ALA A 309 -26.47 -25.15 24.05
CA ALA A 309 -27.67 -25.31 23.22
C ALA A 309 -28.52 -24.03 23.21
N ASN A 310 -28.68 -23.38 24.36
CA ASN A 310 -29.39 -22.12 24.43
C ASN A 310 -28.76 -21.02 23.63
N GLN A 311 -27.43 -20.93 23.57
CA GLN A 311 -26.73 -19.93 22.72
C GLN A 311 -27.01 -20.21 21.23
N VAL A 312 -26.93 -21.47 20.81
CA VAL A 312 -27.24 -21.89 19.44
C VAL A 312 -28.69 -21.58 19.06
N LYS A 313 -29.67 -21.93 19.93
CA LYS A 313 -31.12 -21.70 19.70
C LYS A 313 -31.47 -20.21 19.65
N ASN A 314 -30.66 -19.32 20.22
CA ASN A 314 -30.86 -17.87 20.14
C ASN A 314 -30.34 -17.27 18.84
N ALA A 315 -29.83 -18.07 17.90
CA ALA A 315 -29.34 -17.56 16.63
C ALA A 315 -30.52 -17.03 15.78
N TRP A 316 -30.28 -15.87 15.20
CA TRP A 316 -31.19 -15.24 14.24
C TRP A 316 -30.80 -15.58 12.79
N PRO A 317 -31.71 -15.44 11.81
CA PRO A 317 -31.40 -15.68 10.40
C PRO A 317 -30.17 -14.93 9.94
N GLY A 318 -29.20 -15.62 9.34
CA GLY A 318 -27.92 -15.07 8.92
C GLY A 318 -26.83 -15.03 9.99
N ALA A 319 -27.11 -15.45 11.22
CA ALA A 319 -26.07 -15.51 12.26
C ALA A 319 -25.03 -16.59 11.95
N ILE A 320 -23.77 -16.27 12.27
CA ILE A 320 -22.65 -17.22 12.30
C ILE A 320 -22.39 -17.60 13.76
N VAL A 321 -22.48 -18.89 14.06
CA VAL A 321 -22.33 -19.44 15.40
C VAL A 321 -20.97 -20.11 15.53
N LEU A 322 -20.17 -19.65 16.50
CA LEU A 322 -18.90 -20.25 16.86
C LEU A 322 -19.11 -21.40 17.84
N MET A 323 -18.60 -22.54 17.46
CA MET A 323 -18.44 -23.77 18.27
C MET A 323 -17.08 -24.37 17.98
N HIS A 324 -16.73 -25.44 18.69
CA HIS A 324 -15.46 -26.12 18.50
C HIS A 324 -15.67 -27.63 18.39
N ASP A 325 -14.99 -28.29 17.44
CA ASP A 325 -14.95 -29.73 17.32
C ASP A 325 -13.61 -30.34 17.73
N GLY A 326 -12.64 -29.44 18.10
CA GLY A 326 -11.30 -29.80 18.53
C GLY A 326 -10.82 -29.02 19.75
N GLY A 327 -9.52 -29.14 20.07
CA GLY A 327 -8.90 -28.44 21.19
C GLY A 327 -9.23 -29.03 22.57
N GLY A 328 -9.62 -30.32 22.65
CA GLY A 328 -9.90 -31.04 23.86
C GLY A 328 -11.27 -31.69 23.90
N ASP A 329 -11.74 -32.06 25.11
CA ASP A 329 -13.06 -32.69 25.28
C ASP A 329 -14.20 -31.77 24.88
N ARG A 330 -14.99 -32.15 23.87
CA ARG A 330 -16.16 -31.45 23.32
C ARG A 330 -17.48 -32.24 23.49
N SER A 331 -17.52 -33.14 24.43
CA SER A 331 -18.75 -33.94 24.72
C SER A 331 -19.96 -33.06 24.99
N GLN A 332 -19.80 -31.93 25.67
CA GLN A 332 -20.87 -30.96 25.90
C GLN A 332 -21.34 -30.27 24.62
N THR A 333 -20.45 -29.99 23.67
CA THR A 333 -20.80 -29.44 22.35
C THR A 333 -21.62 -30.44 21.56
N VAL A 334 -21.20 -31.71 21.52
CA VAL A 334 -21.92 -32.77 20.84
C VAL A 334 -23.33 -32.95 21.42
N GLU A 335 -23.45 -32.98 22.76
CA GLU A 335 -24.77 -33.11 23.41
C GLU A 335 -25.65 -31.88 23.17
N ALA A 336 -25.05 -30.66 23.23
CA ALA A 336 -25.77 -29.45 22.91
C ALA A 336 -26.31 -29.40 21.49
N LEU A 337 -25.54 -29.93 20.52
CA LEU A 337 -25.95 -29.98 19.14
C LEU A 337 -27.20 -30.85 18.93
N LYS A 338 -27.28 -31.99 19.61
CA LYS A 338 -28.47 -32.89 19.58
C LYS A 338 -29.75 -32.22 20.09
N ASP A 339 -29.59 -31.28 21.08
CA ASP A 339 -30.72 -30.53 21.62
C ASP A 339 -31.05 -29.30 20.79
N ALA A 340 -30.07 -28.72 20.09
CA ALA A 340 -30.26 -27.46 19.37
C ALA A 340 -30.81 -27.64 17.95
N LEU A 341 -30.52 -28.78 17.30
CA LEU A 341 -30.96 -29.13 15.94
C LEU A 341 -32.17 -30.07 15.95
#